data_6d95efdfb6b8d05e3fc0b4bb59240271
#
_entry.id   6d95efdfb6b8d05e3fc0b4bb59240271
#
_cell.length_a   1.000
_cell.length_b   1.000
_cell.length_c   1.000
_cell.angle_alpha   90.00
_cell.angle_beta   90.00
_cell.angle_gamma   90.00
#
_symmetry.space_group_name_H-M   'P 1'
#
loop_
_entity.id
_entity.type
_entity.pdbx_description
1 polymer ?
#
loop_
_entity_poly.entity_id
_entity_poly.type
_entity_poly.pdbx_seq_one_letter_code
_entity_poly.pdbx_strand_id
1 'polypeptide(L)'
;ASIVAYRTPGFRERDAYVLDMISTYLSDGKSSKLYKKLVDEQKQALQVGAFNISQEDYGMYVVFSLPVGETPLGTLETEIEEEISKLRMGLISERDFQKLQNKFENNFVNSNSSVQGIANSLARYYMLYGDTSLINKTIDIYRSVTREEIRDVAIRYLKPTQRAIIEYLPEEKMDN
;
A
#
# COMPACT_ATOMS: atom_id res chain seq x y z
N ALA A 1 5.48 -12.98 12.79
CA ALA A 1 5.09 -11.94 11.82
C ALA A 1 4.38 -10.80 12.55
N SER A 2 4.53 -9.57 12.05
CA SER A 2 3.75 -8.42 12.53
C SER A 2 2.83 -7.91 11.43
N ILE A 3 1.62 -7.53 11.81
CA ILE A 3 0.63 -6.91 10.94
C ILE A 3 0.18 -5.61 11.60
N VAL A 4 0.36 -4.51 10.90
CA VAL A 4 -0.12 -3.18 11.31
C VAL A 4 -1.28 -2.79 10.39
N ALA A 5 -2.45 -2.52 10.95
CA ALA A 5 -3.65 -2.21 10.20
C ALA A 5 -4.21 -0.82 10.58
N TYR A 6 -4.60 -0.04 9.59
CA TYR A 6 -5.24 1.26 9.72
C TYR A 6 -6.60 1.23 9.05
N ARG A 7 -7.60 1.87 9.67
CA ARG A 7 -8.91 2.03 9.03
C ARG A 7 -8.83 3.07 7.92
N THR A 8 -9.38 2.75 6.76
CA THR A 8 -9.36 3.60 5.55
C THR A 8 -10.76 3.75 4.95
N PRO A 9 -10.96 4.65 3.98
CA PRO A 9 -12.26 4.84 3.33
C PRO A 9 -12.60 3.69 2.38
N GLY A 10 -13.85 3.66 1.93
CA GLY A 10 -14.31 2.74 0.90
C GLY A 10 -13.72 3.04 -0.48
N PHE A 11 -13.85 2.06 -1.40
CA PHE A 11 -13.22 2.11 -2.73
C PHE A 11 -13.75 3.22 -3.64
N ARG A 12 -14.90 3.84 -3.33
CA ARG A 12 -15.48 4.95 -4.12
C ARG A 12 -14.83 6.30 -3.82
N GLU A 13 -14.13 6.39 -2.71
CA GLU A 13 -13.50 7.62 -2.26
C GLU A 13 -12.17 7.87 -2.99
N ARG A 14 -11.90 9.12 -3.33
CA ARG A 14 -10.63 9.51 -3.98
C ARG A 14 -9.40 9.08 -3.18
N ASP A 15 -9.48 9.16 -1.85
CA ASP A 15 -8.39 8.80 -0.95
C ASP A 15 -7.99 7.32 -1.07
N ALA A 16 -8.89 6.43 -1.52
CA ALA A 16 -8.56 5.02 -1.78
C ALA A 16 -7.54 4.87 -2.91
N TYR A 17 -7.66 5.65 -3.98
CA TYR A 17 -6.67 5.66 -5.08
C TYR A 17 -5.31 6.17 -4.61
N VAL A 18 -5.29 7.18 -3.74
CA VAL A 18 -4.05 7.71 -3.16
C VAL A 18 -3.40 6.66 -2.24
N LEU A 19 -4.18 5.92 -1.45
CA LEU A 19 -3.69 4.83 -0.61
C LEU A 19 -3.12 3.67 -1.44
N ASP A 20 -3.66 3.36 -2.61
CA ASP A 20 -3.07 2.41 -3.56
C ASP A 20 -1.69 2.88 -4.04
N MET A 21 -1.55 4.18 -4.32
CA MET A 21 -0.26 4.76 -4.69
C MET A 21 0.74 4.69 -3.52
N ILE A 22 0.31 4.97 -2.30
CA ILE A 22 1.15 4.83 -1.10
C ILE A 22 1.60 3.38 -0.91
N SER A 23 0.72 2.39 -1.11
CA SER A 23 1.07 0.96 -1.05
C SER A 23 2.18 0.61 -2.03
N THR A 24 2.03 1.07 -3.27
CA THR A 24 3.01 0.85 -4.34
C THR A 24 4.34 1.51 -4.01
N TYR A 25 4.34 2.75 -3.50
CA TYR A 25 5.55 3.46 -3.09
C TYR A 25 6.30 2.74 -1.97
N LEU A 26 5.56 2.24 -0.97
CA LEU A 26 6.15 1.62 0.22
C LEU A 26 6.66 0.20 -0.05
N SER A 27 5.94 -0.63 -0.83
CA SER A 27 6.24 -2.07 -0.86
C SER A 27 6.24 -2.74 -2.23
N ASP A 28 5.87 -2.08 -3.34
CA ASP A 28 5.76 -2.77 -4.62
C ASP A 28 7.11 -2.82 -5.36
N GLY A 29 7.71 -4.02 -5.33
CA GLY A 29 8.96 -4.36 -5.98
C GLY A 29 10.21 -3.99 -5.19
N LYS A 30 11.36 -4.52 -5.64
CA LYS A 30 12.66 -4.42 -4.94
C LYS A 30 13.16 -2.99 -4.72
N SER A 31 12.68 -2.01 -5.48
CA SER A 31 13.08 -0.61 -5.34
C SER A 31 12.14 0.22 -4.45
N SER A 32 11.15 -0.41 -3.83
CA SER A 32 10.23 0.22 -2.89
C SER A 32 10.91 0.51 -1.56
N LYS A 33 10.37 1.46 -0.80
CA LYS A 33 11.05 1.99 0.40
C LYS A 33 11.26 0.95 1.48
N LEU A 34 10.20 0.20 1.83
CA LEU A 34 10.29 -0.82 2.87
C LEU A 34 11.13 -2.02 2.44
N TYR A 35 10.98 -2.49 1.18
CA TYR A 35 11.79 -3.61 0.70
C TYR A 35 13.28 -3.27 0.73
N LYS A 36 13.64 -2.13 0.15
CA LYS A 36 15.03 -1.68 0.11
C LYS A 36 15.63 -1.55 1.51
N LYS A 37 14.93 -0.89 2.43
CA LYS A 37 15.40 -0.66 3.79
C LYS A 37 15.50 -1.96 4.59
N LEU A 38 14.40 -2.72 4.68
CA LEU A 38 14.28 -3.83 5.63
C LEU A 38 14.81 -5.16 5.09
N VAL A 39 14.71 -5.39 3.77
CA VAL A 39 15.12 -6.67 3.15
C VAL A 39 16.53 -6.58 2.58
N ASP A 40 16.84 -5.53 1.79
CA ASP A 40 18.13 -5.43 1.10
C ASP A 40 19.23 -4.86 2.00
N GLU A 41 19.01 -3.72 2.64
CA GLU A 41 20.03 -2.96 3.38
C GLU A 41 20.21 -3.50 4.80
N GLN A 42 19.16 -3.53 5.59
CA GLN A 42 19.21 -3.94 7.00
C GLN A 42 19.13 -5.46 7.17
N LYS A 43 18.57 -6.20 6.22
CA LYS A 43 18.39 -7.66 6.27
C LYS A 43 17.65 -8.14 7.52
N GLN A 44 16.72 -7.33 8.00
CA GLN A 44 15.92 -7.60 9.20
C GLN A 44 14.60 -8.32 8.88
N ALA A 45 14.11 -8.19 7.64
CA ALA A 45 12.89 -8.84 7.19
C ALA A 45 13.13 -9.79 6.02
N LEU A 46 12.52 -10.97 6.05
CA LEU A 46 12.41 -11.87 4.90
C LEU A 46 11.45 -11.30 3.85
N GLN A 47 10.39 -10.69 4.33
CA GLN A 47 9.36 -10.10 3.49
C GLN A 47 8.69 -8.94 4.20
N VAL A 48 8.32 -7.93 3.42
CA VAL A 48 7.52 -6.80 3.86
C VAL A 48 6.55 -6.43 2.74
N GLY A 49 5.34 -6.02 3.11
CA GLY A 49 4.32 -5.60 2.16
C GLY A 49 3.39 -4.57 2.76
N ALA A 50 2.86 -3.71 1.91
CA ALA A 50 1.81 -2.75 2.26
C ALA A 50 0.68 -2.84 1.24
N PHE A 51 -0.56 -2.91 1.71
CA PHE A 51 -1.74 -3.13 0.87
C PHE A 51 -2.88 -2.21 1.32
N ASN A 52 -3.54 -1.60 0.35
CA ASN A 52 -4.82 -0.96 0.56
C ASN A 52 -5.93 -1.95 0.18
N ILE A 53 -6.71 -2.41 1.15
CA ILE A 53 -7.82 -3.33 0.98
C ILE A 53 -9.11 -2.54 1.13
N SER A 54 -9.59 -1.96 0.03
CA SER A 54 -10.82 -1.17 0.01
C SER A 54 -12.04 -2.04 -0.22
N GLN A 55 -13.07 -1.83 0.60
CA GLN A 55 -14.41 -2.42 0.45
C GLN A 55 -15.43 -1.30 0.20
N GLU A 56 -16.73 -1.60 0.21
CA GLU A 56 -17.77 -0.65 -0.20
C GLU A 56 -17.82 0.57 0.71
N ASP A 57 -17.98 0.37 2.03
CA ASP A 57 -18.14 1.45 3.01
C ASP A 57 -16.82 1.88 3.65
N TYR A 58 -15.95 0.92 3.92
CA TYR A 58 -14.66 1.12 4.60
C TYR A 58 -13.60 0.23 4.01
N GLY A 59 -12.35 0.49 4.36
CA GLY A 59 -11.22 -0.33 4.00
C GLY A 59 -10.23 -0.50 5.14
N MET A 60 -9.17 -1.24 4.84
CA MET A 60 -8.00 -1.37 5.69
C MET A 60 -6.74 -1.10 4.88
N TYR A 61 -5.85 -0.31 5.44
CA TYR A 61 -4.47 -0.25 4.97
C TYR A 61 -3.64 -1.16 5.87
N VAL A 62 -3.03 -2.16 5.29
CA VAL A 62 -2.30 -3.20 6.03
C VAL A 62 -0.83 -3.16 5.66
N VAL A 63 0.05 -3.13 6.66
CA VAL A 63 1.47 -3.36 6.48
C VAL A 63 1.84 -4.62 7.24
N PHE A 64 2.40 -5.60 6.55
CA PHE A 64 2.90 -6.80 7.18
C PHE A 64 4.42 -6.90 7.06
N SER A 65 5.04 -7.57 8.04
CA SER A 65 6.45 -7.87 8.03
C SER A 65 6.73 -9.26 8.61
N LEU A 66 7.65 -9.97 7.95
CA LEU A 66 8.15 -11.27 8.38
C LEU A 66 9.61 -11.12 8.77
N PRO A 67 9.99 -11.33 10.05
CA PRO A 67 11.36 -11.13 10.51
C PRO A 67 12.33 -12.18 9.97
N VAL A 68 13.60 -11.83 9.92
CA VAL A 68 14.72 -12.76 9.72
C VAL A 68 15.22 -13.23 11.10
N GLY A 69 15.28 -14.57 11.29
CA GLY A 69 15.81 -15.15 12.51
C GLY A 69 15.09 -14.62 13.76
N GLU A 70 15.87 -14.10 14.69
CA GLU A 70 15.39 -13.58 15.98
C GLU A 70 15.16 -12.06 15.97
N THR A 71 15.06 -11.43 14.81
CA THR A 71 14.78 -9.98 14.72
C THR A 71 13.49 -9.65 15.49
N PRO A 72 13.51 -8.76 16.49
CA PRO A 72 12.32 -8.42 17.26
C PRO A 72 11.27 -7.75 16.37
N LEU A 73 9.98 -8.12 16.54
CA LEU A 73 8.88 -7.52 15.76
C LEU A 73 8.76 -6.01 15.98
N GLY A 74 8.96 -5.55 17.21
CA GLY A 74 8.94 -4.13 17.55
C GLY A 74 10.00 -3.30 16.81
N THR A 75 11.14 -3.91 16.44
CA THR A 75 12.16 -3.25 15.60
C THR A 75 11.59 -3.01 14.19
N LEU A 76 10.99 -4.03 13.57
CA LEU A 76 10.38 -3.89 12.25
C LEU A 76 9.24 -2.86 12.25
N GLU A 77 8.43 -2.85 13.30
CA GLU A 77 7.34 -1.88 13.46
C GLU A 77 7.84 -0.44 13.57
N THR A 78 8.93 -0.24 14.30
CA THR A 78 9.58 1.07 14.42
C THR A 78 10.10 1.55 13.07
N GLU A 79 10.80 0.70 12.34
CA GLU A 79 11.36 1.01 11.04
C GLU A 79 10.28 1.28 9.97
N ILE A 80 9.17 0.53 10.02
CA ILE A 80 7.98 0.77 9.17
C ILE A 80 7.35 2.12 9.50
N GLU A 81 7.17 2.42 10.79
CA GLU A 81 6.60 3.69 11.24
C GLU A 81 7.48 4.88 10.84
N GLU A 82 8.81 4.74 10.84
CA GLU A 82 9.71 5.77 10.35
C GLU A 82 9.47 6.09 8.87
N GLU A 83 9.31 5.08 8.01
CA GLU A 83 9.03 5.29 6.58
C GLU A 83 7.66 5.94 6.35
N ILE A 84 6.64 5.52 7.10
CA ILE A 84 5.31 6.12 7.05
C ILE A 84 5.36 7.57 7.59
N SER A 85 6.14 7.82 8.63
CA SER A 85 6.35 9.17 9.19
C SER A 85 6.96 10.12 8.18
N LYS A 86 7.93 9.67 7.37
CA LYS A 86 8.51 10.48 6.29
C LYS A 86 7.45 10.94 5.28
N LEU A 87 6.47 10.06 4.96
CA LEU A 87 5.34 10.45 4.09
C LEU A 87 4.46 11.52 4.71
N ARG A 88 4.25 11.48 6.04
CA ARG A 88 3.46 12.50 6.75
C ARG A 88 4.18 13.83 6.90
N MET A 89 5.51 13.81 7.06
CA MET A 89 6.30 15.00 7.35
C MET A 89 6.77 15.77 6.12
N GLY A 90 6.77 15.15 4.94
CA GLY A 90 7.29 15.78 3.74
C GLY A 90 6.69 15.24 2.46
N LEU A 91 7.07 15.86 1.35
CA LEU A 91 6.68 15.40 0.03
C LEU A 91 7.68 14.33 -0.45
N ILE A 92 7.17 13.29 -1.11
CA ILE A 92 8.03 12.36 -1.84
C ILE A 92 8.79 13.11 -2.94
N SER A 93 9.97 12.61 -3.32
CA SER A 93 10.77 13.25 -4.36
C SER A 93 10.01 13.27 -5.70
N GLU A 94 10.25 14.29 -6.53
CA GLU A 94 9.65 14.38 -7.87
C GLU A 94 9.97 13.13 -8.70
N ARG A 95 11.19 12.64 -8.59
CA ARG A 95 11.63 11.42 -9.28
C ARG A 95 10.82 10.18 -8.86
N ASP A 96 10.62 10.00 -7.54
CA ASP A 96 9.85 8.87 -7.03
C ASP A 96 8.37 8.99 -7.40
N PHE A 97 7.84 10.20 -7.39
CA PHE A 97 6.47 10.49 -7.78
C PHE A 97 6.23 10.17 -9.26
N GLN A 98 7.10 10.66 -10.15
CA GLN A 98 7.01 10.37 -11.58
C GLN A 98 7.13 8.86 -11.87
N LYS A 99 8.03 8.16 -11.17
CA LYS A 99 8.14 6.71 -11.26
C LYS A 99 6.86 6.00 -10.83
N LEU A 100 6.23 6.50 -9.77
CA LEU A 100 4.97 5.96 -9.24
C LEU A 100 3.83 6.14 -10.25
N GLN A 101 3.66 7.34 -10.83
CA GLN A 101 2.66 7.60 -11.87
C GLN A 101 2.86 6.69 -13.10
N ASN A 102 4.08 6.59 -13.60
CA ASN A 102 4.42 5.72 -14.74
C ASN A 102 4.09 4.25 -14.45
N LYS A 103 4.28 3.80 -13.21
CA LYS A 103 3.97 2.43 -12.82
C LYS A 103 2.47 2.15 -12.86
N PHE A 104 1.64 3.06 -12.35
CA PHE A 104 0.18 2.93 -12.42
C PHE A 104 -0.30 2.95 -13.88
N GLU A 105 0.26 3.81 -14.71
CA GLU A 105 -0.06 3.87 -16.13
C GLU A 105 0.28 2.56 -16.85
N ASN A 106 1.48 2.04 -16.65
CA ASN A 106 1.90 0.76 -17.22
C ASN A 106 1.03 -0.41 -16.75
N ASN A 107 0.70 -0.46 -15.47
CA ASN A 107 -0.18 -1.49 -14.92
C ASN A 107 -1.57 -1.42 -15.55
N PHE A 108 -2.12 -0.23 -15.72
CA PHE A 108 -3.41 -0.02 -16.36
C PHE A 108 -3.40 -0.49 -17.82
N VAL A 109 -2.40 -0.10 -18.59
CA VAL A 109 -2.24 -0.54 -19.99
C VAL A 109 -2.11 -2.05 -20.08
N ASN A 110 -1.26 -2.65 -19.25
CA ASN A 110 -1.03 -4.10 -19.25
C ASN A 110 -2.29 -4.89 -18.86
N SER A 111 -3.03 -4.42 -17.85
CA SER A 111 -4.28 -5.07 -17.40
C SER A 111 -5.36 -5.06 -18.48
N ASN A 112 -5.35 -4.07 -19.37
CA ASN A 112 -6.33 -3.91 -20.44
C ASN A 112 -5.76 -4.24 -21.84
N SER A 113 -4.64 -4.96 -21.91
CA SER A 113 -4.01 -5.33 -23.19
C SER A 113 -4.61 -6.54 -23.88
N SER A 114 -5.48 -7.29 -23.20
CA SER A 114 -6.16 -8.48 -23.73
C SER A 114 -7.66 -8.38 -23.63
N VAL A 115 -8.38 -9.13 -24.48
CA VAL A 115 -9.85 -9.22 -24.42
C VAL A 115 -10.33 -9.67 -23.05
N GLN A 116 -9.66 -10.66 -22.46
CA GLN A 116 -9.99 -11.13 -21.10
C GLN A 116 -9.75 -10.05 -20.05
N GLY A 117 -8.66 -9.30 -20.13
CA GLY A 117 -8.35 -8.20 -19.23
C GLY A 117 -9.41 -7.10 -19.29
N ILE A 118 -9.79 -6.71 -20.50
CA ILE A 118 -10.87 -5.72 -20.72
C ILE A 118 -12.20 -6.24 -20.14
N ALA A 119 -12.57 -7.49 -20.44
CA ALA A 119 -13.82 -8.08 -19.94
C ALA A 119 -13.86 -8.13 -18.41
N ASN A 120 -12.77 -8.54 -17.76
CA ASN A 120 -12.65 -8.55 -16.30
C ASN A 120 -12.74 -7.14 -15.71
N SER A 121 -12.10 -6.16 -16.33
CA SER A 121 -12.16 -4.76 -15.90
C SER A 121 -13.59 -4.21 -16.01
N LEU A 122 -14.26 -4.41 -17.14
CA LEU A 122 -15.65 -3.97 -17.34
C LEU A 122 -16.61 -4.62 -16.34
N ALA A 123 -16.49 -5.94 -16.12
CA ALA A 123 -17.29 -6.65 -15.14
C ALA A 123 -17.07 -6.11 -13.72
N ARG A 124 -15.81 -5.87 -13.34
CA ARG A 124 -15.45 -5.31 -12.03
C ARG A 124 -16.02 -3.90 -11.84
N TYR A 125 -15.87 -3.01 -12.82
CA TYR A 125 -16.41 -1.65 -12.72
C TYR A 125 -17.93 -1.64 -12.66
N TYR A 126 -18.60 -2.49 -13.44
CA TYR A 126 -20.04 -2.63 -13.35
C TYR A 126 -20.50 -3.15 -11.98
N MET A 127 -19.84 -4.20 -11.47
CA MET A 127 -20.19 -4.83 -10.20
C MET A 127 -19.99 -3.86 -9.01
N LEU A 128 -18.87 -3.12 -8.98
CA LEU A 128 -18.51 -2.28 -7.82
C LEU A 128 -19.11 -0.89 -7.89
N TYR A 129 -19.26 -0.32 -9.10
CA TYR A 129 -19.65 1.08 -9.28
C TYR A 129 -20.94 1.27 -10.04
N GLY A 130 -21.45 0.24 -10.72
CA GLY A 130 -22.59 0.35 -11.63
C GLY A 130 -22.29 1.10 -12.93
N ASP A 131 -21.02 1.43 -13.19
CA ASP A 131 -20.59 2.26 -14.32
C ASP A 131 -19.31 1.72 -14.98
N THR A 132 -19.47 1.13 -16.16
CA THR A 132 -18.33 0.61 -16.96
C THR A 132 -17.47 1.72 -17.57
N SER A 133 -17.98 2.95 -17.70
CA SER A 133 -17.23 4.06 -18.29
C SER A 133 -16.03 4.49 -17.41
N LEU A 134 -16.02 4.09 -16.14
CA LEU A 134 -14.93 4.33 -15.21
C LEU A 134 -13.62 3.68 -15.65
N ILE A 135 -13.65 2.62 -16.49
CA ILE A 135 -12.43 2.04 -17.06
C ILE A 135 -11.57 3.10 -17.76
N ASN A 136 -12.20 4.05 -18.45
CA ASN A 136 -11.50 5.12 -19.17
C ASN A 136 -11.10 6.29 -18.26
N LYS A 137 -11.72 6.44 -17.10
CA LYS A 137 -11.48 7.56 -16.16
C LYS A 137 -10.47 7.23 -15.08
N THR A 138 -10.28 5.94 -14.77
CA THR A 138 -9.44 5.52 -13.64
C THR A 138 -8.00 5.98 -13.80
N ILE A 139 -7.45 5.89 -15.00
CA ILE A 139 -6.06 6.35 -15.23
C ILE A 139 -5.92 7.86 -15.03
N ASP A 140 -6.94 8.64 -15.41
CA ASP A 140 -6.92 10.09 -15.22
C ASP A 140 -7.00 10.46 -13.73
N ILE A 141 -7.70 9.65 -12.91
CA ILE A 141 -7.70 9.82 -11.46
C ILE A 141 -6.28 9.67 -10.93
N TYR A 142 -5.57 8.58 -11.26
CA TYR A 142 -4.19 8.38 -10.81
C TYR A 142 -3.23 9.46 -11.31
N ARG A 143 -3.39 9.92 -12.57
CA ARG A 143 -2.60 11.02 -13.13
C ARG A 143 -2.84 12.35 -12.43
N SER A 144 -4.05 12.57 -11.92
CA SER A 144 -4.44 13.81 -11.23
C SER A 144 -4.01 13.86 -9.76
N VAL A 145 -3.53 12.74 -9.18
CA VAL A 145 -3.01 12.73 -7.81
C VAL A 145 -1.75 13.58 -7.72
N THR A 146 -1.63 14.32 -6.62
CA THR A 146 -0.45 15.17 -6.35
C THR A 146 0.39 14.62 -5.20
N ARG A 147 1.61 15.13 -5.06
CA ARG A 147 2.50 14.76 -3.93
C ARG A 147 1.93 15.25 -2.59
N GLU A 148 1.26 16.40 -2.62
CA GLU A 148 0.55 16.97 -1.48
C GLU A 148 -0.59 16.06 -1.03
N GLU A 149 -1.40 15.53 -1.96
CA GLU A 149 -2.44 14.56 -1.64
C GLU A 149 -1.88 13.29 -1.02
N ILE A 150 -0.74 12.77 -1.49
CA ILE A 150 -0.06 11.60 -0.89
C ILE A 150 0.28 11.89 0.57
N ARG A 151 0.89 13.04 0.87
CA ARG A 151 1.20 13.45 2.25
C ARG A 151 -0.07 13.60 3.09
N ASP A 152 -1.08 14.31 2.57
CA ASP A 152 -2.28 14.66 3.32
C ASP A 152 -3.13 13.43 3.64
N VAL A 153 -3.20 12.46 2.73
CA VAL A 153 -3.83 11.16 2.95
C VAL A 153 -3.05 10.32 3.96
N ALA A 154 -1.72 10.32 3.90
CA ALA A 154 -0.90 9.67 4.92
C ALA A 154 -1.12 10.29 6.31
N ILE A 155 -1.22 11.62 6.42
CA ILE A 155 -1.56 12.33 7.66
C ILE A 155 -2.95 11.94 8.16
N ARG A 156 -3.91 11.78 7.27
CA ARG A 156 -5.31 11.49 7.62
C ARG A 156 -5.50 10.09 8.16
N TYR A 157 -4.93 9.09 7.50
CA TYR A 157 -5.25 7.67 7.75
C TYR A 157 -4.13 6.89 8.42
N LEU A 158 -2.86 7.15 8.14
CA LEU A 158 -1.74 6.35 8.62
C LEU A 158 -1.14 6.94 9.92
N LYS A 159 -1.99 7.14 10.94
CA LYS A 159 -1.58 7.70 12.24
C LYS A 159 -1.19 6.59 13.21
N PRO A 160 -0.12 6.75 13.99
CA PRO A 160 0.26 5.76 15.01
C PRO A 160 -0.79 5.58 16.11
N THR A 161 -1.66 6.59 16.31
CA THR A 161 -2.75 6.58 17.30
C THR A 161 -4.04 5.91 16.80
N GLN A 162 -4.12 5.55 15.52
CA GLN A 162 -5.31 4.98 14.88
C GLN A 162 -4.99 3.67 14.16
N ARG A 163 -4.17 2.83 14.79
CA ARG A 163 -3.76 1.55 14.22
C ARG A 163 -4.02 0.40 15.20
N ALA A 164 -4.24 -0.78 14.64
CA ALA A 164 -4.17 -2.05 15.35
C ALA A 164 -2.86 -2.75 14.97
N ILE A 165 -2.22 -3.38 15.94
CA ILE A 165 -1.01 -4.19 15.73
C ILE A 165 -1.34 -5.61 16.17
N ILE A 166 -1.03 -6.57 15.30
CA ILE A 166 -1.17 -8.00 15.58
C ILE A 166 0.20 -8.62 15.41
N GLU A 167 0.73 -9.18 16.50
CA GLU A 167 1.96 -9.96 16.50
C GLU A 167 1.61 -11.44 16.47
N TYR A 168 2.14 -12.15 15.46
CA TYR A 168 2.05 -13.59 15.37
C TYR A 168 3.40 -14.20 15.75
N LEU A 169 3.44 -14.78 16.95
CA LEU A 169 4.63 -15.39 17.53
C LEU A 169 4.63 -16.91 17.28
N PRO A 170 5.81 -17.56 17.20
CA PRO A 170 5.88 -19.02 17.24
C PRO A 170 5.30 -19.55 18.55
N GLU A 171 4.67 -20.71 18.48
CA GLU A 171 4.26 -21.42 19.68
C GLU A 171 5.50 -21.78 20.51
N GLU A 172 5.52 -21.39 21.79
CA GLU A 172 6.58 -21.81 22.70
C GLU A 172 6.57 -23.34 22.77
N LYS A 173 7.67 -23.99 22.40
CA LYS A 173 7.82 -25.41 22.66
C LYS A 173 7.81 -25.58 24.18
N MET A 174 6.72 -26.13 24.70
CA MET A 174 6.73 -26.65 26.07
C MET A 174 7.73 -27.79 26.09
N ASP A 175 8.91 -27.54 26.65
CA ASP A 175 9.85 -28.60 26.98
C ASP A 175 9.17 -29.58 27.93
N ASN A 176 8.86 -30.78 27.41
CA ASN A 176 8.39 -31.94 28.21
C ASN A 176 9.58 -32.61 28.86
#